data_f8d46fdea1d6120c177c753298e2113a
#
_entry.id   f8d46fdea1d6120c177c753298e2113a
#
_cell.length_a   1.000
_cell.length_b   1.000
_cell.length_c   1.000
_cell.angle_alpha   90.00
_cell.angle_beta   90.00
_cell.angle_gamma   90.00
#
_symmetry.space_group_name_H-M   'P 1'
#
loop_
_entity.id
_entity.type
_entity.pdbx_description
1 polymer ?
#
loop_
_entity_poly.entity_id
_entity_poly.type
_entity_poly.pdbx_seq_one_letter_code
_entity_poly.pdbx_strand_id
1 'polypeptide(L)'
;MRRTPVAIRIDGKAFHTFTRGFHKPFDAVLIKSMQETMKYLCENIQNCVLGYTESDEITLILVDYKNLNTAAWFDYEVQKMCSISASMATMAFNKFFAENVKHWASISGREMFESLTLEHRITYEHTLNNAAEKGAMFDARVFNIPKEEVTNLVYWRQLDATRNSIQM
;
A
#
# COMPACT_ATOMS: atom_id res chain seq x y z
N MET A 1 -21.55 -4.88 9.55
CA MET A 1 -22.86 -5.33 8.99
C MET A 1 -22.57 -6.42 7.96
N ARG A 2 -23.27 -7.53 8.10
CA ARG A 2 -23.14 -8.65 7.16
C ARG A 2 -23.94 -8.40 5.89
N ARG A 3 -23.54 -9.09 4.82
CA ARG A 3 -24.19 -9.02 3.50
C ARG A 3 -24.09 -7.65 2.82
N THR A 4 -23.15 -6.82 3.27
CA THR A 4 -22.75 -5.59 2.59
C THR A 4 -21.24 -5.62 2.35
N PRO A 5 -20.73 -4.99 1.30
CA PRO A 5 -19.30 -4.87 1.12
C PRO A 5 -18.65 -4.15 2.29
N VAL A 6 -17.46 -4.61 2.65
CA VAL A 6 -16.64 -3.98 3.68
C VAL A 6 -15.39 -3.44 3.00
N ALA A 7 -15.07 -2.19 3.27
CA ALA A 7 -13.83 -1.57 2.84
C ALA A 7 -12.82 -1.56 3.97
N ILE A 8 -11.59 -1.94 3.68
CA ILE A 8 -10.45 -1.75 4.56
C ILE A 8 -9.55 -0.72 3.87
N ARG A 9 -9.31 0.41 4.52
CA ARG A 9 -8.40 1.43 4.03
C ARG A 9 -7.18 1.47 4.92
N ILE A 10 -6.03 1.25 4.33
CA ILE A 10 -4.74 1.15 5.00
C ILE A 10 -3.88 2.32 4.54
N ASP A 11 -3.34 3.07 5.48
CA ASP A 11 -2.58 4.29 5.24
C ASP A 11 -1.20 4.20 5.88
N GLY A 12 -0.20 4.73 5.20
CA GLY A 12 1.13 4.87 5.77
C GLY A 12 1.17 5.95 6.87
N LYS A 13 1.73 5.60 8.00
CA LYS A 13 1.93 6.55 9.10
C LYS A 13 3.15 7.43 8.81
N ALA A 14 2.94 8.75 8.79
CA ALA A 14 4.01 9.73 8.60
C ALA A 14 4.86 9.48 7.34
N PHE A 15 4.23 9.07 6.25
CA PHE A 15 4.93 8.74 5.00
C PHE A 15 5.62 9.95 4.38
N HIS A 16 5.16 11.16 4.65
CA HIS A 16 5.87 12.37 4.24
C HIS A 16 7.31 12.37 4.76
N THR A 17 7.52 11.94 6.00
CA THR A 17 8.85 11.79 6.59
C THR A 17 9.58 10.57 6.04
N PHE A 18 8.90 9.43 5.94
CA PHE A 18 9.47 8.18 5.44
C PHE A 18 10.01 8.33 4.01
N THR A 19 9.26 9.02 3.15
CA THR A 19 9.60 9.18 1.73
C THR A 19 10.45 10.41 1.43
N ARG A 20 10.97 11.08 2.45
CA ARG A 20 11.85 12.24 2.24
C ARG A 20 13.08 11.85 1.45
N GLY A 21 13.32 12.54 0.35
CA GLY A 21 14.43 12.26 -0.56
C GLY A 21 14.13 11.21 -1.64
N PHE A 22 12.94 10.62 -1.63
CA PHE A 22 12.50 9.73 -2.71
C PHE A 22 12.21 10.54 -3.98
N HIS A 23 12.20 9.84 -5.12
CA HIS A 23 11.84 10.46 -6.39
C HIS A 23 10.39 10.95 -6.36
N LYS A 24 10.16 12.12 -6.90
CA LYS A 24 8.82 12.73 -6.99
C LYS A 24 8.47 13.03 -8.45
N PRO A 25 7.19 12.96 -8.81
CA PRO A 25 6.03 12.59 -7.98
C PRO A 25 5.92 11.09 -7.73
N PHE A 26 6.67 10.26 -8.46
CA PHE A 26 6.59 8.80 -8.39
C PHE A 26 7.96 8.19 -8.12
N ASP A 27 8.03 7.33 -7.13
CA ASP A 27 9.21 6.55 -6.82
C ASP A 27 8.96 5.08 -7.17
N ALA A 28 9.76 4.53 -8.08
CA ALA A 28 9.57 3.17 -8.59
C ALA A 28 9.69 2.10 -7.49
N VAL A 29 10.61 2.27 -6.55
CA VAL A 29 10.80 1.31 -5.45
C VAL A 29 9.59 1.34 -4.50
N LEU A 30 9.11 2.53 -4.18
CA LEU A 30 7.93 2.70 -3.35
C LEU A 30 6.67 2.11 -4.00
N ILE A 31 6.43 2.45 -5.26
CA ILE A 31 5.27 1.98 -6.02
C ILE A 31 5.26 0.45 -6.08
N LYS A 32 6.39 -0.16 -6.44
CA LYS A 32 6.51 -1.61 -6.50
C LYS A 32 6.23 -2.25 -5.15
N SER A 33 6.77 -1.70 -4.08
CA SER A 33 6.58 -2.20 -2.71
C SER A 33 5.12 -2.10 -2.27
N MET A 34 4.44 -1.00 -2.60
CA MET A 34 3.01 -0.83 -2.31
C MET A 34 2.15 -1.82 -3.09
N GLN A 35 2.45 -2.03 -4.37
CA GLN A 35 1.72 -2.98 -5.21
C GLN A 35 1.89 -4.42 -4.72
N GLU A 36 3.09 -4.82 -4.35
CA GLU A 36 3.37 -6.14 -3.80
C GLU A 36 2.67 -6.34 -2.45
N THR A 37 2.65 -5.31 -1.61
CA THR A 37 1.93 -5.32 -0.33
C THR A 37 0.44 -5.49 -0.55
N MET A 38 -0.16 -4.73 -1.46
CA MET A 38 -1.58 -4.88 -1.81
C MET A 38 -1.89 -6.29 -2.29
N LYS A 39 -1.07 -6.83 -3.18
CA LYS A 39 -1.24 -8.20 -3.68
C LYS A 39 -1.20 -9.22 -2.55
N TYR A 40 -0.23 -9.10 -1.66
CA TYR A 40 -0.12 -9.96 -0.48
C TYR A 40 -1.39 -9.90 0.37
N LEU A 41 -1.91 -8.70 0.63
CA LEU A 41 -3.13 -8.53 1.41
C LEU A 41 -4.34 -9.15 0.71
N CYS A 42 -4.49 -8.95 -0.59
CA CYS A 42 -5.59 -9.56 -1.36
C CYS A 42 -5.55 -11.09 -1.32
N GLU A 43 -4.36 -11.68 -1.33
CA GLU A 43 -4.18 -13.13 -1.32
C GLU A 43 -4.39 -13.75 0.07
N ASN A 44 -4.15 -12.98 1.14
CA ASN A 44 -4.12 -13.50 2.52
C ASN A 44 -5.28 -13.02 3.39
N ILE A 45 -6.05 -12.04 2.95
CA ILE A 45 -7.27 -11.61 3.66
C ILE A 45 -8.46 -12.32 3.05
N GLN A 46 -9.20 -13.05 3.89
CA GLN A 46 -10.35 -13.84 3.48
C GLN A 46 -11.43 -12.96 2.85
N ASN A 47 -11.96 -13.40 1.71
CA ASN A 47 -13.03 -12.75 0.98
C ASN A 47 -12.66 -11.42 0.31
N CYS A 48 -11.40 -11.09 0.20
CA CYS A 48 -10.96 -9.92 -0.57
C CYS A 48 -11.22 -10.17 -2.06
N VAL A 49 -11.97 -9.28 -2.69
CA VAL A 49 -12.34 -9.38 -4.11
C VAL A 49 -11.73 -8.27 -4.96
N LEU A 50 -11.26 -7.20 -4.34
CA LEU A 50 -10.68 -6.06 -5.04
C LEU A 50 -9.64 -5.40 -4.14
N GLY A 51 -8.51 -5.05 -4.73
CA GLY A 51 -7.49 -4.21 -4.10
C GLY A 51 -7.14 -3.04 -5.01
N TYR A 52 -6.96 -1.88 -4.41
CA TYR A 52 -6.54 -0.66 -5.08
C TYR A 52 -5.46 0.02 -4.25
N THR A 53 -4.40 0.45 -4.90
CA THR A 53 -3.32 1.18 -4.21
C THR A 53 -2.95 2.43 -4.97
N GLU A 54 -2.72 3.50 -4.24
CA GLU A 54 -2.24 4.77 -4.77
C GLU A 54 -1.49 5.54 -3.69
N SER A 55 -0.31 6.07 -4.02
CA SER A 55 0.58 6.72 -3.05
C SER A 55 0.89 5.78 -1.88
N ASP A 56 0.63 6.18 -0.66
CA ASP A 56 0.83 5.39 0.56
C ASP A 56 -0.45 4.72 1.08
N GLU A 57 -1.48 4.63 0.24
CA GLU A 57 -2.78 4.12 0.62
C GLU A 57 -3.12 2.84 -0.13
N ILE A 58 -3.73 1.90 0.58
CA ILE A 58 -4.29 0.67 0.02
C ILE A 58 -5.75 0.58 0.44
N THR A 59 -6.64 0.35 -0.52
CA THR A 59 -8.05 0.07 -0.26
C THR A 59 -8.36 -1.36 -0.69
N LEU A 60 -8.98 -2.13 0.21
CA LEU A 60 -9.42 -3.50 -0.05
C LEU A 60 -10.93 -3.58 0.10
N ILE A 61 -11.56 -4.37 -0.75
CA ILE A 61 -13.01 -4.64 -0.68
C ILE A 61 -13.22 -6.11 -0.38
N LEU A 62 -13.98 -6.39 0.68
CA LEU A 62 -14.34 -7.73 1.10
C LEU A 62 -15.83 -7.93 0.96
N VAL A 63 -16.24 -9.15 0.58
CA VAL A 63 -17.67 -9.52 0.50
C VAL A 63 -17.89 -10.86 1.18
N ASP A 64 -18.98 -10.98 1.97
CA ASP A 64 -19.35 -12.19 2.67
C ASP A 64 -20.59 -12.88 2.09
N TYR A 65 -20.95 -12.54 0.86
CA TYR A 65 -22.20 -13.00 0.24
C TYR A 65 -22.01 -13.74 -1.09
N LYS A 66 -20.82 -14.29 -1.36
CA LYS A 66 -20.59 -15.13 -2.55
C LYS A 66 -21.47 -16.37 -2.52
N ASN A 67 -21.58 -17.01 -1.35
CA ASN A 67 -22.40 -18.19 -1.08
C ASN A 67 -23.11 -18.02 0.26
N LEU A 68 -24.11 -18.87 0.50
CA LEU A 68 -24.80 -18.90 1.78
C LEU A 68 -23.86 -19.21 2.96
N ASN A 69 -22.82 -20.00 2.70
CA ASN A 69 -21.85 -20.45 3.71
C ASN A 69 -20.60 -19.58 3.80
N THR A 70 -20.52 -18.47 3.06
CA THR A 70 -19.37 -17.57 3.13
C THR A 70 -19.33 -16.92 4.51
N ALA A 71 -18.20 -17.11 5.22
CA ALA A 71 -17.97 -16.53 6.53
C ALA A 71 -17.27 -15.17 6.39
N ALA A 72 -17.65 -14.21 7.21
CA ALA A 72 -17.00 -12.91 7.26
C ALA A 72 -15.62 -13.04 7.91
N TRP A 73 -14.63 -12.32 7.37
CA TRP A 73 -13.29 -12.30 7.92
C TRP A 73 -13.32 -11.77 9.36
N PHE A 74 -12.85 -12.58 10.33
CA PHE A 74 -12.95 -12.30 11.76
C PHE A 74 -14.36 -11.92 12.23
N ASP A 75 -15.38 -12.49 11.59
CA ASP A 75 -16.79 -12.19 11.88
C ASP A 75 -17.11 -10.69 11.83
N TYR A 76 -16.35 -9.93 11.03
CA TYR A 76 -16.41 -8.47 10.88
C TYR A 76 -16.21 -7.71 12.22
N GLU A 77 -15.41 -8.25 13.11
CA GLU A 77 -14.97 -7.51 14.29
C GLU A 77 -14.01 -6.40 13.89
N VAL A 78 -14.46 -5.16 13.99
CA VAL A 78 -13.78 -3.98 13.42
C VAL A 78 -12.37 -3.80 14.00
N GLN A 79 -12.21 -3.88 15.31
CA GLN A 79 -10.90 -3.69 15.94
C GLN A 79 -9.90 -4.75 15.49
N LYS A 80 -10.34 -5.99 15.39
CA LYS A 80 -9.47 -7.09 14.95
C LYS A 80 -9.10 -6.95 13.49
N MET A 81 -10.05 -6.61 12.65
CA MET A 81 -9.80 -6.34 11.23
C MET A 81 -8.79 -5.21 11.05
N CYS A 82 -8.95 -4.09 11.77
CA CYS A 82 -8.04 -2.96 11.72
C CYS A 82 -6.63 -3.35 12.17
N SER A 83 -6.51 -3.97 13.33
CA SER A 83 -5.20 -4.29 13.91
C SER A 83 -4.44 -5.33 13.08
N ILE A 84 -5.12 -6.38 12.63
CA ILE A 84 -4.47 -7.44 11.85
C ILE A 84 -4.11 -6.96 10.44
N SER A 85 -5.01 -6.24 9.76
CA SER A 85 -4.69 -5.71 8.42
C SER A 85 -3.54 -4.70 8.45
N ALA A 86 -3.51 -3.82 9.45
CA ALA A 86 -2.40 -2.89 9.62
C ALA A 86 -1.07 -3.62 9.93
N SER A 87 -1.11 -4.64 10.77
CA SER A 87 0.06 -5.46 11.08
C SER A 87 0.56 -6.23 9.86
N MET A 88 -0.35 -6.81 9.09
CA MET A 88 0.00 -7.52 7.84
C MET A 88 0.64 -6.57 6.83
N ALA A 89 0.06 -5.38 6.65
CA ALA A 89 0.60 -4.38 5.73
C ALA A 89 1.99 -3.92 6.16
N THR A 90 2.19 -3.65 7.45
CA THR A 90 3.47 -3.23 8.00
C THR A 90 4.54 -4.29 7.78
N MET A 91 4.24 -5.54 8.13
CA MET A 91 5.16 -6.65 7.94
C MET A 91 5.52 -6.85 6.46
N ALA A 92 4.52 -6.94 5.61
CA ALA A 92 4.70 -7.22 4.18
C ALA A 92 5.42 -6.07 3.47
N PHE A 93 5.02 -4.82 3.72
CA PHE A 93 5.65 -3.67 3.10
C PHE A 93 7.14 -3.58 3.45
N ASN A 94 7.49 -3.71 4.72
CA ASN A 94 8.88 -3.60 5.14
C ASN A 94 9.75 -4.70 4.53
N LYS A 95 9.21 -5.91 4.43
CA LYS A 95 9.90 -7.02 3.77
C LYS A 95 10.10 -6.75 2.28
N PHE A 96 9.05 -6.40 1.55
CA PHE A 96 9.14 -6.12 0.11
C PHE A 96 9.99 -4.89 -0.18
N PHE A 97 9.86 -3.85 0.61
CA PHE A 97 10.64 -2.63 0.44
C PHE A 97 12.15 -2.91 0.60
N ALA A 98 12.54 -3.64 1.64
CA ALA A 98 13.94 -4.02 1.84
C ALA A 98 14.47 -4.87 0.68
N GLU A 99 13.69 -5.82 0.19
CA GLU A 99 14.06 -6.64 -0.98
C GLU A 99 14.19 -5.79 -2.24
N ASN A 100 13.26 -4.86 -2.47
CA ASN A 100 13.26 -3.98 -3.64
C ASN A 100 14.42 -2.98 -3.61
N VAL A 101 14.82 -2.50 -2.43
CA VAL A 101 16.01 -1.66 -2.26
C VAL A 101 17.27 -2.42 -2.66
N LYS A 102 17.42 -3.66 -2.21
CA LYS A 102 18.54 -4.52 -2.59
C LYS A 102 18.57 -4.81 -4.09
N HIS A 103 17.41 -5.10 -4.66
CA HIS A 103 17.28 -5.35 -6.09
C HIS A 103 17.66 -4.11 -6.91
N TRP A 104 17.17 -2.94 -6.50
CA TRP A 104 17.52 -1.67 -7.12
C TRP A 104 19.06 -1.47 -7.09
N ALA A 105 19.70 -1.67 -5.95
CA ALA A 105 21.14 -1.53 -5.81
C ALA A 105 21.91 -2.48 -6.74
N SER A 106 21.40 -3.71 -6.94
CA SER A 106 22.04 -4.70 -7.82
C SER A 106 21.94 -4.37 -9.30
N ILE A 107 20.82 -3.79 -9.76
CA ILE A 107 20.60 -3.41 -11.17
C ILE A 107 21.06 -2.01 -11.50
N SER A 108 21.17 -1.14 -10.50
CA SER A 108 21.53 0.27 -10.71
C SER A 108 22.93 0.46 -11.32
N GLY A 109 23.78 -0.56 -11.22
CA GLY A 109 25.09 -0.55 -11.85
C GLY A 109 25.08 -0.82 -13.36
N ARG A 110 23.98 -1.24 -13.96
CA ARG A 110 23.96 -1.81 -15.30
C ARG A 110 23.15 -1.07 -16.36
N GLU A 111 21.97 -0.51 -16.10
CA GLU A 111 21.07 -0.10 -17.18
C GLU A 111 20.29 1.21 -16.98
N MET A 112 20.14 1.73 -15.77
CA MET A 112 19.17 2.82 -15.52
C MET A 112 19.77 4.22 -15.38
N PHE A 113 21.08 4.41 -15.54
CA PHE A 113 21.75 5.62 -15.04
C PHE A 113 22.52 6.44 -16.05
N GLU A 114 22.22 6.32 -17.33
CA GLU A 114 22.73 7.27 -18.31
C GLU A 114 22.26 8.72 -18.04
N SER A 115 21.17 8.88 -17.29
CA SER A 115 20.56 10.19 -16.99
C SER A 115 20.85 10.74 -15.59
N LEU A 116 21.37 9.93 -14.65
CA LEU A 116 21.66 10.37 -13.28
C LEU A 116 23.17 10.44 -13.04
N THR A 117 23.60 11.50 -12.35
CA THR A 117 24.99 11.60 -11.92
C THR A 117 25.28 10.55 -10.85
N LEU A 118 26.56 10.15 -10.74
CA LEU A 118 27.01 9.21 -9.70
C LEU A 118 26.66 9.71 -8.30
N GLU A 119 26.76 11.02 -8.07
CA GLU A 119 26.42 11.65 -6.80
C GLU A 119 24.95 11.47 -6.45
N HIS A 120 24.02 11.73 -7.38
CA HIS A 120 22.59 11.50 -7.19
C HIS A 120 22.28 10.05 -6.89
N ARG A 121 22.92 9.13 -7.58
CA ARG A 121 22.76 7.70 -7.39
C ARG A 121 23.16 7.26 -5.98
N ILE A 122 24.33 7.70 -5.52
CA ILE A 122 24.84 7.38 -4.17
C ILE A 122 23.92 7.96 -3.09
N THR A 123 23.48 9.20 -3.26
CA THR A 123 22.57 9.86 -2.34
C THR A 123 21.22 9.15 -2.27
N TYR A 124 20.66 8.78 -3.42
CA TYR A 124 19.39 8.06 -3.48
C TYR A 124 19.49 6.67 -2.86
N GLU A 125 20.54 5.92 -3.17
CA GLU A 125 20.79 4.60 -2.57
C GLU A 125 20.89 4.70 -1.04
N HIS A 126 21.61 5.70 -0.55
CA HIS A 126 21.72 5.95 0.88
C HIS A 126 20.36 6.27 1.51
N THR A 127 19.55 7.09 0.84
CA THR A 127 18.18 7.41 1.27
C THR A 127 17.30 6.17 1.36
N LEU A 128 17.34 5.30 0.34
CA LEU A 128 16.57 4.06 0.34
C LEU A 128 17.02 3.11 1.45
N ASN A 129 18.30 2.95 1.65
CA ASN A 129 18.84 2.07 2.70
C ASN A 129 18.46 2.56 4.10
N ASN A 130 18.51 3.86 4.33
CA ASN A 130 18.08 4.44 5.62
C ASN A 130 16.59 4.24 5.85
N ALA A 131 15.76 4.42 4.83
CA ALA A 131 14.32 4.18 4.93
C ALA A 131 14.00 2.71 5.21
N ALA A 132 14.69 1.78 4.54
CA ALA A 132 14.53 0.34 4.75
C ALA A 132 14.92 -0.06 6.18
N GLU A 133 15.99 0.50 6.71
CA GLU A 133 16.44 0.24 8.08
C GLU A 133 15.47 0.80 9.12
N LYS A 134 14.98 2.00 8.91
CA LYS A 134 14.01 2.65 9.79
C LYS A 134 12.66 1.90 9.79
N GLY A 135 12.23 1.45 8.64
CA GLY A 135 10.94 0.80 8.46
C GLY A 135 9.76 1.77 8.42
N ALA A 136 8.65 1.30 7.88
CA ALA A 136 7.39 2.02 7.80
C ALA A 136 6.34 1.36 8.67
N MET A 137 5.34 2.14 9.08
CA MET A 137 4.17 1.65 9.80
C MET A 137 2.91 2.07 9.10
N PHE A 138 1.85 1.28 9.27
CA PHE A 138 0.56 1.52 8.65
C PHE A 138 -0.54 1.49 9.70
N ASP A 139 -1.57 2.29 9.52
CA ASP A 139 -2.83 2.16 10.23
C ASP A 139 -3.92 1.67 9.28
N ALA A 140 -5.06 1.26 9.83
CA ALA A 140 -6.17 0.76 9.04
C ALA A 140 -7.49 1.24 9.60
N ARG A 141 -8.45 1.44 8.68
CA ARG A 141 -9.84 1.76 8.97
C ARG A 141 -10.73 0.78 8.24
N VAL A 142 -11.81 0.38 8.90
CA VAL A 142 -12.77 -0.58 8.35
C VAL A 142 -14.17 0.02 8.42
N PHE A 143 -14.89 -0.06 7.31
CA PHE A 143 -16.24 0.47 7.24
C PHE A 143 -17.07 -0.25 6.18
N ASN A 144 -18.39 -0.28 6.37
CA ASN A 144 -19.31 -0.78 5.36
C ASN A 144 -19.58 0.29 4.30
N ILE A 145 -19.81 -0.15 3.07
CA ILE A 145 -20.26 0.71 1.99
C ILE A 145 -21.42 0.03 1.25
N PRO A 146 -22.39 0.79 0.72
CA PRO A 146 -23.38 0.22 -0.19
C PRO A 146 -22.70 -0.38 -1.42
N LYS A 147 -23.23 -1.50 -1.91
CA LYS A 147 -22.68 -2.20 -3.07
C LYS A 147 -22.53 -1.28 -4.27
N GLU A 148 -23.47 -0.38 -4.46
CA GLU A 148 -23.50 0.57 -5.57
C GLU A 148 -22.40 1.65 -5.46
N GLU A 149 -21.86 1.84 -4.26
CA GLU A 149 -20.86 2.89 -3.99
C GLU A 149 -19.41 2.40 -4.07
N VAL A 150 -19.16 1.11 -4.34
CA VAL A 150 -17.79 0.56 -4.42
C VAL A 150 -16.98 1.27 -5.49
N THR A 151 -17.52 1.43 -6.68
CA THR A 151 -16.85 2.13 -7.79
C THR A 151 -16.59 3.59 -7.44
N ASN A 152 -17.56 4.26 -6.81
CA ASN A 152 -17.40 5.64 -6.38
C ASN A 152 -16.32 5.81 -5.32
N LEU A 153 -16.17 4.86 -4.39
CA LEU A 153 -15.10 4.90 -3.39
C LEU A 153 -13.73 4.92 -4.06
N VAL A 154 -13.48 4.03 -5.00
CA VAL A 154 -12.20 3.96 -5.73
C VAL A 154 -11.98 5.26 -6.53
N TYR A 155 -13.01 5.74 -7.19
CA TYR A 155 -12.95 6.99 -7.97
C TYR A 155 -12.60 8.20 -7.07
N TRP A 156 -13.21 8.30 -5.89
CA TRP A 156 -12.91 9.35 -4.93
C TRP A 156 -11.46 9.32 -4.47
N ARG A 157 -10.94 8.14 -4.18
CA ARG A 157 -9.54 7.99 -3.77
C ARG A 157 -8.59 8.39 -4.89
N GLN A 158 -8.92 8.06 -6.13
CA GLN A 158 -8.13 8.45 -7.29
C GLN A 158 -8.13 9.97 -7.48
N LEU A 159 -9.24 10.64 -7.28
CA LEU A 159 -9.31 12.11 -7.36
C LEU A 159 -8.47 12.77 -6.28
N ASP A 160 -8.53 12.30 -5.04
CA ASP A 160 -7.73 12.82 -3.94
C ASP A 160 -6.24 12.68 -4.20
N ALA A 161 -5.80 11.53 -4.65
CA ALA A 161 -4.41 11.27 -4.99
C ALA A 161 -3.93 12.17 -6.13
N THR A 162 -4.77 12.40 -7.15
CA THR A 162 -4.47 13.32 -8.25
C THR A 162 -4.29 14.75 -7.74
N ARG A 163 -5.16 15.22 -6.87
CA ARG A 163 -5.05 16.54 -6.24
C ARG A 163 -3.75 16.67 -5.44
N ASN A 164 -3.45 15.67 -4.62
CA ASN A 164 -2.25 15.68 -3.80
C ASN A 164 -0.98 15.69 -4.66
N SER A 165 -0.94 14.98 -5.76
CA SER A 165 0.21 14.97 -6.66
C SER A 165 0.40 16.31 -7.38
N ILE A 166 -0.68 17.03 -7.66
CA ILE A 166 -0.61 18.37 -8.27
C ILE A 166 -0.11 19.41 -7.27
N GLN A 167 -0.46 19.26 -5.99
CA GLN A 167 -0.06 20.20 -4.93
C GLN A 167 1.37 19.97 -4.43
N MET A 168 1.93 18.83 -4.70
CA MET A 168 3.32 18.52 -4.37
C MET A 168 4.28 18.97 -5.46
#